data_a6079ae317a9bc8471329d41824eb744
#
_entry.id   a6079ae317a9bc8471329d41824eb744
#
_cell.length_a   1.000
_cell.length_b   1.000
_cell.length_c   1.000
_cell.angle_alpha   90.00
_cell.angle_beta   90.00
_cell.angle_gamma   90.00
#
_symmetry.space_group_name_H-M   'P 1'
#
loop_
_entity.id
_entity.type
_entity.pdbx_description
1 polymer ?
#
loop_
_entity_poly.entity_id
_entity_poly.type
_entity_poly.pdbx_seq_one_letter_code
_entity_poly.pdbx_strand_id
1 'polypeptide(L)'
;VKDAIPEMVTAGRRVPMPVGLLTGRRTHLRRLVSWTTAAVNRAIDMLPIGRWLHMRIQRALVFTPLELPLAPRSRGLHGLRIAFLSDLHAGSFMNERDLRRIFARVASEKPDLVLFGGDLINTRERELLLLRAGLRELSPPLGMFAVPGNHDLFWGSDIGLWRSFLVEHGVQVLCNEGVRLSWNGATFWLCGVDDLTEGEPDLRLALAGRADGEPTILLSHHPDYFFEAAASDVDLTLSGHTHGGQIRVNGKAPLHHSKFGYEQGWFVEGESRLYVSRGVGVTFLPIRIDAPPEIPLVTMVAKGEDVTRTEGARRELSLAGNCDDAD
;
A
#
# COMPACT_ATOMS: atom_id res chain seq x y z
N VAL A 1 -16.47 21.49 7.15
CA VAL A 1 -16.65 20.81 5.85
C VAL A 1 -16.77 19.33 6.20
N LYS A 2 -17.95 18.74 6.01
CA LYS A 2 -18.19 17.30 6.19
C LYS A 2 -17.51 16.61 5.03
N ASP A 3 -16.35 16.03 5.28
CA ASP A 3 -15.72 15.11 4.33
C ASP A 3 -16.51 13.79 4.38
N ALA A 4 -17.47 13.69 3.45
CA ALA A 4 -18.14 12.45 3.16
C ALA A 4 -17.06 11.43 2.72
N ILE A 5 -17.08 10.23 3.30
CA ILE A 5 -16.37 9.07 2.77
C ILE A 5 -16.71 9.03 1.28
N PRO A 6 -15.70 9.07 0.36
CA PRO A 6 -16.01 9.00 -1.06
C PRO A 6 -16.84 7.76 -1.33
N GLU A 7 -17.81 7.87 -2.22
CA GLU A 7 -18.75 6.78 -2.57
C GLU A 7 -17.98 5.48 -2.75
N MET A 8 -18.26 4.51 -1.87
CA MET A 8 -17.70 3.18 -1.98
C MET A 8 -18.43 2.45 -3.10
N VAL A 9 -17.70 2.02 -4.09
CA VAL A 9 -18.25 1.28 -5.24
C VAL A 9 -18.45 -0.18 -4.83
N THR A 10 -19.68 -0.68 -4.95
CA THR A 10 -19.96 -2.11 -4.77
C THR A 10 -19.48 -2.90 -6.00
N ALA A 11 -18.71 -3.95 -5.78
CA ALA A 11 -18.22 -4.81 -6.85
C ALA A 11 -19.39 -5.56 -7.51
N GLY A 12 -19.55 -5.38 -8.81
CA GLY A 12 -20.53 -6.13 -9.60
C GLY A 12 -20.07 -7.58 -9.79
N ARG A 13 -20.94 -8.57 -9.48
CA ARG A 13 -20.66 -9.99 -9.70
C ARG A 13 -20.18 -10.27 -11.12
N ARG A 14 -18.92 -10.68 -11.27
CA ARG A 14 -18.41 -11.32 -12.49
C ARG A 14 -17.75 -12.65 -12.14
N VAL A 15 -18.01 -13.65 -12.99
CA VAL A 15 -17.54 -15.03 -12.85
C VAL A 15 -16.01 -15.08 -13.01
N PRO A 16 -15.29 -15.77 -12.10
CA PRO A 16 -13.83 -15.88 -12.21
C PRO A 16 -13.45 -16.70 -13.46
N MET A 17 -12.46 -16.19 -14.20
CA MET A 17 -11.77 -16.98 -15.23
C MET A 17 -10.63 -17.78 -14.58
N PRO A 18 -10.41 -19.03 -14.99
CA PRO A 18 -9.36 -19.84 -14.38
C PRO A 18 -7.97 -19.23 -14.63
N VAL A 19 -7.24 -19.04 -13.54
CA VAL A 19 -5.82 -18.70 -13.55
C VAL A 19 -5.07 -19.95 -13.97
N GLY A 20 -4.57 -19.97 -15.16
CA GLY A 20 -3.72 -21.04 -15.65
C GLY A 20 -3.57 -21.01 -17.18
N LEU A 21 -2.36 -20.81 -17.64
CA LEU A 21 -1.81 -20.98 -18.99
C LEU A 21 -1.17 -19.73 -19.61
N LEU A 22 -0.15 -19.16 -18.98
CA LEU A 22 0.80 -18.28 -19.69
C LEU A 22 2.25 -18.41 -19.19
N THR A 23 2.64 -19.55 -18.66
CA THR A 23 4.04 -19.84 -18.28
C THR A 23 4.80 -20.45 -19.45
N GLY A 24 5.91 -19.86 -19.84
CA GLY A 24 6.98 -20.55 -20.55
C GLY A 24 7.54 -19.99 -21.85
N ARG A 25 6.83 -19.16 -22.64
CA ARG A 25 7.34 -18.67 -23.93
C ARG A 25 7.55 -17.14 -24.06
N ARG A 26 7.28 -16.38 -23.01
CA ARG A 26 7.36 -14.90 -23.06
C ARG A 26 8.65 -14.32 -22.46
N THR A 27 9.52 -15.12 -21.89
CA THR A 27 10.69 -14.62 -21.11
C THR A 27 11.68 -13.81 -21.93
N HIS A 28 12.02 -14.22 -23.16
CA HIS A 28 12.97 -13.47 -23.99
C HIS A 28 12.42 -12.14 -24.52
N LEU A 29 11.17 -12.13 -24.99
CA LEU A 29 10.53 -10.92 -25.48
C LEU A 29 10.30 -9.92 -24.33
N ARG A 30 9.85 -10.39 -23.18
CA ARG A 30 9.68 -9.59 -22.00
C ARG A 30 11.01 -9.00 -21.52
N ARG A 31 12.10 -9.80 -21.45
CA ARG A 31 13.45 -9.32 -21.14
C ARG A 31 13.87 -8.22 -22.12
N LEU A 32 13.67 -8.41 -23.42
CA LEU A 32 14.01 -7.39 -24.42
C LEU A 32 13.22 -6.10 -24.22
N VAL A 33 11.91 -6.19 -24.00
CA VAL A 33 11.04 -5.03 -23.73
C VAL A 33 11.53 -4.28 -22.50
N SER A 34 11.89 -4.95 -21.42
CA SER A 34 12.42 -4.28 -20.24
C SER A 34 13.79 -3.63 -20.46
N TRP A 35 14.69 -4.35 -21.10
CA TRP A 35 16.00 -3.77 -21.40
C TRP A 35 15.84 -2.48 -22.23
N THR A 36 14.94 -2.49 -23.22
CA THR A 36 14.66 -1.30 -24.03
C THR A 36 13.98 -0.21 -23.21
N THR A 37 12.99 -0.56 -22.38
CA THR A 37 12.31 0.39 -21.49
C THR A 37 13.28 0.99 -20.47
N ALA A 38 14.11 0.16 -19.83
CA ALA A 38 15.13 0.65 -18.90
C ALA A 38 16.17 1.57 -19.57
N ALA A 39 16.57 1.26 -20.81
CA ALA A 39 17.48 2.10 -21.58
C ALA A 39 16.84 3.43 -21.98
N VAL A 40 15.58 3.40 -22.44
CA VAL A 40 14.79 4.59 -22.76
C VAL A 40 14.59 5.46 -21.52
N ASN A 41 14.18 4.87 -20.40
CA ASN A 41 13.98 5.59 -19.16
C ASN A 41 15.27 6.26 -18.67
N ARG A 42 16.41 5.56 -18.76
CA ARG A 42 17.70 6.14 -18.43
C ARG A 42 18.08 7.30 -19.36
N ALA A 43 17.80 7.18 -20.66
CA ALA A 43 18.03 8.24 -21.62
C ALA A 43 17.16 9.46 -21.32
N ILE A 44 15.87 9.25 -21.00
CA ILE A 44 14.95 10.32 -20.60
C ILE A 44 15.43 11.00 -19.31
N ASP A 45 15.85 10.25 -18.31
CA ASP A 45 16.31 10.76 -17.01
C ASP A 45 17.58 11.63 -17.16
N MET A 46 18.43 11.34 -18.14
CA MET A 46 19.60 12.15 -18.47
C MET A 46 19.28 13.49 -19.15
N LEU A 47 18.09 13.64 -19.71
CA LEU A 47 17.65 14.86 -20.39
C LEU A 47 17.05 15.87 -19.39
N PRO A 48 17.15 17.18 -19.68
CA PRO A 48 16.50 18.21 -18.84
C PRO A 48 14.99 17.99 -18.66
N ILE A 49 14.33 17.48 -19.70
CA ILE A 49 12.89 17.15 -19.65
C ILE A 49 12.61 16.02 -18.65
N GLY A 50 13.45 14.99 -18.62
CA GLY A 50 13.32 13.88 -17.67
C GLY A 50 13.43 14.37 -16.22
N ARG A 51 14.40 15.20 -15.93
CA ARG A 51 14.56 15.83 -14.60
C ARG A 51 13.36 16.69 -14.22
N TRP A 52 12.82 17.44 -15.15
CA TRP A 52 11.64 18.27 -14.93
C TRP A 52 10.41 17.40 -14.62
N LEU A 53 10.17 16.33 -15.40
CA LEU A 53 9.09 15.36 -15.18
C LEU A 53 9.26 14.69 -13.82
N HIS A 54 10.46 14.22 -13.50
CA HIS A 54 10.77 13.62 -12.21
C HIS A 54 10.44 14.57 -11.04
N MET A 55 10.94 15.79 -11.07
CA MET A 55 10.63 16.77 -10.03
C MET A 55 9.13 17.06 -9.92
N ARG A 56 8.41 17.06 -11.02
CA ARG A 56 6.96 17.27 -11.05
C ARG A 56 6.21 16.14 -10.35
N ILE A 57 6.60 14.89 -10.58
CA ILE A 57 6.04 13.71 -9.92
C ILE A 57 6.33 13.76 -8.42
N GLN A 58 7.57 14.02 -8.03
CA GLN A 58 7.95 14.11 -6.61
C GLN A 58 7.18 15.20 -5.84
N ARG A 59 6.92 16.35 -6.49
CA ARG A 59 6.12 17.44 -5.91
C ARG A 59 4.63 17.13 -5.83
N ALA A 60 4.14 16.25 -6.68
CA ALA A 60 2.74 15.84 -6.72
C ALA A 60 2.40 14.73 -5.72
N LEU A 61 3.39 14.19 -4.98
CA LEU A 61 3.16 13.14 -4.00
C LEU A 61 2.27 13.65 -2.87
N VAL A 62 1.16 12.95 -2.66
CA VAL A 62 0.15 13.24 -1.65
C VAL A 62 0.20 12.20 -0.54
N PHE A 63 0.18 12.66 0.70
CA PHE A 63 -0.14 11.83 1.85
C PHE A 63 -1.66 11.87 2.04
N THR A 64 -2.32 10.76 1.80
CA THR A 64 -3.79 10.67 1.79
C THR A 64 -4.28 10.12 3.13
N PRO A 65 -4.81 10.98 4.03
CA PRO A 65 -5.42 10.50 5.27
C PRO A 65 -6.72 9.75 4.93
N LEU A 66 -6.85 8.54 5.47
CA LEU A 66 -8.00 7.67 5.28
C LEU A 66 -8.51 7.22 6.64
N GLU A 67 -9.80 7.33 6.87
CA GLU A 67 -10.45 6.75 8.02
C GLU A 67 -11.16 5.45 7.60
N LEU A 68 -10.81 4.33 8.25
CA LEU A 68 -11.47 3.06 8.05
C LEU A 68 -12.45 2.79 9.20
N PRO A 69 -13.77 2.86 8.95
CA PRO A 69 -14.75 2.46 9.93
C PRO A 69 -14.66 0.97 10.22
N LEU A 70 -14.46 0.63 11.48
CA LEU A 70 -14.26 -0.75 11.94
C LEU A 70 -15.59 -1.49 12.09
N ALA A 71 -15.62 -2.77 11.69
CA ALA A 71 -16.66 -3.72 12.05
C ALA A 71 -16.64 -3.99 13.56
N PRO A 72 -17.73 -4.52 14.16
CA PRO A 72 -17.77 -4.78 15.61
C PRO A 72 -16.62 -5.63 16.12
N ARG A 73 -16.20 -6.65 15.38
CA ARG A 73 -15.09 -7.54 15.76
C ARG A 73 -13.73 -6.85 15.78
N SER A 74 -13.58 -5.79 15.00
CA SER A 74 -12.31 -5.07 14.82
C SER A 74 -12.21 -3.81 15.70
N ARG A 75 -13.19 -3.51 16.57
CA ARG A 75 -13.23 -2.28 17.39
C ARG A 75 -11.99 -2.07 18.26
N GLY A 76 -11.37 -3.16 18.71
CA GLY A 76 -10.11 -3.10 19.47
C GLY A 76 -8.94 -2.47 18.72
N LEU A 77 -9.04 -2.36 17.41
CA LEU A 77 -8.02 -1.73 16.55
C LEU A 77 -8.21 -0.21 16.41
N HIS A 78 -9.13 0.39 17.17
CA HIS A 78 -9.35 1.84 17.12
C HIS A 78 -8.05 2.61 17.41
N GLY A 79 -7.77 3.59 16.56
CA GLY A 79 -6.59 4.44 16.65
C GLY A 79 -5.33 3.85 15.99
N LEU A 80 -5.34 2.59 15.53
CA LEU A 80 -4.20 2.02 14.80
C LEU A 80 -3.96 2.81 13.50
N ARG A 81 -2.72 3.29 13.33
CA ARG A 81 -2.29 4.10 12.18
C ARG A 81 -1.36 3.30 11.29
N ILE A 82 -1.73 3.12 10.04
CA ILE A 82 -0.99 2.34 9.05
C ILE A 82 -0.54 3.27 7.93
N ALA A 83 0.77 3.29 7.63
CA ALA A 83 1.26 3.87 6.39
C ALA A 83 1.40 2.76 5.35
N PHE A 84 0.75 2.93 4.20
CA PHE A 84 0.79 1.97 3.11
C PHE A 84 1.57 2.54 1.92
N LEU A 85 2.66 1.88 1.55
CA LEU A 85 3.53 2.26 0.45
C LEU A 85 3.52 1.14 -0.60
N SER A 86 3.13 1.46 -1.82
CA SER A 86 3.14 0.51 -2.93
C SER A 86 3.76 1.14 -4.16
N ASP A 87 4.24 0.30 -5.08
CA ASP A 87 4.71 0.73 -6.39
C ASP A 87 5.78 1.83 -6.30
N LEU A 88 6.80 1.59 -5.50
CA LEU A 88 7.92 2.53 -5.36
C LEU A 88 8.73 2.63 -6.64
N HIS A 89 8.87 1.50 -7.37
CA HIS A 89 9.68 1.39 -8.59
C HIS A 89 11.04 2.06 -8.44
N ALA A 90 11.77 1.72 -7.36
CA ALA A 90 13.12 2.18 -7.16
C ALA A 90 13.97 1.94 -8.43
N GLY A 91 14.61 2.99 -8.92
CA GLY A 91 15.33 2.94 -10.20
C GLY A 91 15.54 4.31 -10.82
N SER A 92 15.35 4.44 -12.12
CA SER A 92 15.67 5.66 -12.87
C SER A 92 14.92 6.90 -12.39
N PHE A 93 13.61 6.75 -12.06
CA PHE A 93 12.76 7.88 -11.65
C PHE A 93 12.44 7.89 -10.15
N MET A 94 13.07 7.00 -9.37
CA MET A 94 12.95 6.93 -7.92
C MET A 94 14.31 6.56 -7.34
N ASN A 95 15.15 7.55 -7.12
CA ASN A 95 16.49 7.35 -6.64
C ASN A 95 16.56 7.29 -5.10
N GLU A 96 17.73 6.96 -4.55
CA GLU A 96 17.98 6.83 -3.11
C GLU A 96 17.59 8.10 -2.33
N ARG A 97 17.89 9.29 -2.87
CA ARG A 97 17.57 10.55 -2.21
C ARG A 97 16.08 10.78 -2.10
N ASP A 98 15.34 10.42 -3.14
CA ASP A 98 13.88 10.56 -3.15
C ASP A 98 13.24 9.59 -2.16
N LEU A 99 13.64 8.32 -2.19
CA LEU A 99 13.19 7.29 -1.25
C LEU A 99 13.48 7.68 0.19
N ARG A 100 14.69 8.16 0.47
CA ARG A 100 15.05 8.62 1.82
C ARG A 100 14.15 9.77 2.29
N ARG A 101 13.86 10.76 1.43
CA ARG A 101 12.94 11.86 1.76
C ARG A 101 11.53 11.38 2.01
N ILE A 102 11.04 10.48 1.18
CA ILE A 102 9.70 9.88 1.31
C ILE A 102 9.59 9.15 2.63
N PHE A 103 10.55 8.29 2.94
CA PHE A 103 10.52 7.48 4.16
C PHE A 103 10.71 8.34 5.43
N ALA A 104 11.57 9.35 5.38
CA ALA A 104 11.67 10.34 6.46
C ALA A 104 10.34 11.10 6.69
N ARG A 105 9.63 11.42 5.60
CA ARG A 105 8.29 12.02 5.70
C ARG A 105 7.28 11.02 6.30
N VAL A 106 7.29 9.74 5.88
CA VAL A 106 6.46 8.69 6.48
C VAL A 106 6.74 8.55 7.97
N ALA A 107 8.01 8.55 8.38
CA ALA A 107 8.40 8.50 9.79
C ALA A 107 7.83 9.69 10.59
N SER A 108 7.81 10.90 9.98
CA SER A 108 7.24 12.09 10.64
C SER A 108 5.73 12.02 10.89
N GLU A 109 5.01 11.19 10.13
CA GLU A 109 3.58 10.92 10.34
C GLU A 109 3.35 9.95 11.52
N LYS A 110 4.41 9.35 12.07
CA LYS A 110 4.36 8.43 13.21
C LYS A 110 3.34 7.30 13.04
N PRO A 111 3.43 6.49 11.98
CA PRO A 111 2.59 5.32 11.84
C PRO A 111 2.96 4.26 12.89
N ASP A 112 1.98 3.48 13.32
CA ASP A 112 2.20 2.34 14.20
C ASP A 112 2.70 1.12 13.42
N LEU A 113 2.33 1.04 12.15
CA LEU A 113 2.64 -0.05 11.23
C LEU A 113 2.96 0.52 9.84
N VAL A 114 4.01 0.00 9.20
CA VAL A 114 4.36 0.34 7.81
C VAL A 114 4.23 -0.90 6.94
N LEU A 115 3.45 -0.79 5.88
CA LEU A 115 3.15 -1.89 4.96
C LEU A 115 3.60 -1.53 3.54
N PHE A 116 4.35 -2.44 2.93
CA PHE A 116 4.81 -2.32 1.55
C PHE A 116 4.02 -3.26 0.66
N GLY A 117 3.28 -2.69 -0.29
CA GLY A 117 2.33 -3.38 -1.15
C GLY A 117 2.90 -3.92 -2.45
N GLY A 118 4.21 -4.17 -2.53
CA GLY A 118 4.88 -4.70 -3.72
C GLY A 118 5.39 -3.64 -4.69
N ASP A 119 6.07 -4.10 -5.73
CA ASP A 119 6.74 -3.29 -6.75
C ASP A 119 7.72 -2.27 -6.14
N LEU A 120 8.57 -2.79 -5.22
CA LEU A 120 9.58 -1.96 -4.57
C LEU A 120 10.69 -1.55 -5.52
N ILE A 121 11.06 -2.43 -6.46
CA ILE A 121 12.05 -2.18 -7.51
C ILE A 121 11.38 -2.09 -8.88
N ASN A 122 12.06 -1.46 -9.82
CA ASN A 122 11.51 -1.29 -11.17
C ASN A 122 11.90 -2.43 -12.11
N THR A 123 13.19 -2.80 -12.16
CA THR A 123 13.67 -3.77 -13.17
C THR A 123 14.82 -4.67 -12.73
N ARG A 124 15.57 -4.36 -11.68
CA ARG A 124 16.80 -5.06 -11.32
C ARG A 124 17.00 -5.15 -9.83
N GLU A 125 17.43 -6.29 -9.35
CA GLU A 125 17.73 -6.55 -7.93
C GLU A 125 18.66 -5.52 -7.28
N ARG A 126 19.65 -5.00 -8.02
CA ARG A 126 20.54 -3.95 -7.51
C ARG A 126 19.81 -2.66 -7.11
N GLU A 127 18.58 -2.44 -7.59
CA GLU A 127 17.75 -1.30 -7.25
C GLU A 127 17.27 -1.38 -5.78
N LEU A 128 17.28 -2.57 -5.17
CA LEU A 128 17.07 -2.75 -3.73
C LEU A 128 18.02 -1.87 -2.90
N LEU A 129 19.26 -1.69 -3.35
CA LEU A 129 20.25 -0.87 -2.63
C LEU A 129 19.80 0.58 -2.46
N LEU A 130 18.93 1.08 -3.35
CA LEU A 130 18.36 2.44 -3.28
C LEU A 130 17.41 2.60 -2.09
N LEU A 131 16.83 1.50 -1.59
CA LEU A 131 15.91 1.52 -0.44
C LEU A 131 16.66 1.64 0.89
N ARG A 132 17.94 1.21 0.95
CA ARG A 132 18.71 1.04 2.19
C ARG A 132 18.68 2.26 3.11
N ALA A 133 19.00 3.44 2.57
CA ALA A 133 19.06 4.67 3.36
C ALA A 133 17.68 5.09 3.86
N GLY A 134 16.65 4.89 3.05
CA GLY A 134 15.27 5.21 3.41
C GLY A 134 14.69 4.28 4.48
N LEU A 135 14.90 2.97 4.36
CA LEU A 135 14.39 2.00 5.35
C LEU A 135 14.91 2.28 6.77
N ARG A 136 16.13 2.81 6.90
CA ARG A 136 16.71 3.22 8.19
C ARG A 136 16.01 4.41 8.87
N GLU A 137 15.24 5.19 8.12
CA GLU A 137 14.45 6.31 8.67
C GLU A 137 13.17 5.81 9.35
N LEU A 138 12.76 4.56 9.11
CA LEU A 138 11.51 3.97 9.60
C LEU A 138 11.75 3.09 10.82
N SER A 139 10.92 3.28 11.86
CA SER A 139 10.94 2.46 13.07
C SER A 139 9.54 2.42 13.71
N PRO A 140 8.52 1.91 13.00
CA PRO A 140 7.17 1.84 13.53
C PRO A 140 7.07 0.79 14.64
N PRO A 141 6.27 1.04 15.71
CA PRO A 141 6.18 0.15 16.88
C PRO A 141 5.77 -1.28 16.56
N LEU A 142 4.88 -1.48 15.58
CA LEU A 142 4.42 -2.82 15.17
C LEU A 142 5.26 -3.42 14.04
N GLY A 143 6.29 -2.73 13.57
CA GLY A 143 7.19 -3.22 12.54
C GLY A 143 6.81 -2.85 11.12
N MET A 144 7.60 -3.38 10.19
CA MET A 144 7.47 -3.18 8.75
C MET A 144 7.24 -4.53 8.08
N PHE A 145 6.30 -4.58 7.12
CA PHE A 145 5.96 -5.80 6.40
C PHE A 145 5.84 -5.52 4.91
N ALA A 146 6.16 -6.50 4.08
CA ALA A 146 6.11 -6.39 2.62
C ALA A 146 5.54 -7.65 1.97
N VAL A 147 4.86 -7.45 0.84
CA VAL A 147 4.55 -8.51 -0.12
C VAL A 147 5.30 -8.23 -1.42
N PRO A 148 5.62 -9.24 -2.24
CA PRO A 148 6.17 -9.00 -3.56
C PRO A 148 5.10 -8.47 -4.51
N GLY A 149 5.54 -7.67 -5.49
CA GLY A 149 4.76 -7.31 -6.66
C GLY A 149 5.36 -7.93 -7.92
N ASN A 150 4.69 -7.76 -9.05
CA ASN A 150 5.12 -8.37 -10.30
C ASN A 150 6.49 -7.85 -10.78
N HIS A 151 6.86 -6.60 -10.51
CA HIS A 151 8.19 -6.08 -10.85
C HIS A 151 9.28 -6.63 -9.95
N ASP A 152 8.99 -7.01 -8.72
CA ASP A 152 9.94 -7.65 -7.81
C ASP A 152 10.30 -9.07 -8.27
N LEU A 153 9.38 -9.75 -8.99
CA LEU A 153 9.51 -11.14 -9.44
C LEU A 153 9.85 -11.28 -10.94
N PHE A 154 9.56 -10.26 -11.74
CA PHE A 154 9.36 -10.34 -13.18
C PHE A 154 10.60 -10.75 -14.01
N TRP A 155 11.81 -10.43 -13.57
CA TRP A 155 13.02 -10.56 -14.42
C TRP A 155 13.84 -11.82 -14.14
N GLY A 156 13.23 -12.81 -13.47
CA GLY A 156 13.95 -13.93 -12.90
C GLY A 156 14.78 -13.49 -11.72
N SER A 157 14.28 -12.45 -11.03
CA SER A 157 14.79 -12.00 -9.76
C SER A 157 14.77 -13.18 -8.78
N ASP A 158 15.82 -13.31 -8.00
CA ASP A 158 15.85 -14.25 -6.90
C ASP A 158 15.01 -13.69 -5.75
N ILE A 159 13.79 -14.21 -5.58
CA ILE A 159 12.91 -13.83 -4.47
C ILE A 159 13.61 -14.06 -3.11
N GLY A 160 14.51 -15.02 -3.01
CA GLY A 160 15.31 -15.26 -1.81
C GLY A 160 16.24 -14.08 -1.51
N LEU A 161 16.86 -13.50 -2.54
CA LEU A 161 17.73 -12.34 -2.40
C LEU A 161 16.91 -11.08 -2.03
N TRP A 162 15.76 -10.86 -2.68
CA TRP A 162 14.83 -9.79 -2.38
C TRP A 162 14.35 -9.89 -0.92
N ARG A 163 13.89 -11.08 -0.49
CA ARG A 163 13.48 -11.35 0.91
C ARG A 163 14.63 -11.11 1.88
N SER A 164 15.81 -11.64 1.60
CA SER A 164 16.98 -11.52 2.49
C SER A 164 17.38 -10.06 2.69
N PHE A 165 17.38 -9.26 1.61
CA PHE A 165 17.65 -7.83 1.69
C PHE A 165 16.65 -7.12 2.60
N LEU A 166 15.35 -7.36 2.43
CA LEU A 166 14.31 -6.72 3.22
C LEU A 166 14.40 -7.10 4.71
N VAL A 167 14.59 -8.40 5.00
CA VAL A 167 14.75 -8.88 6.39
C VAL A 167 15.98 -8.28 7.06
N GLU A 168 17.12 -8.18 6.35
CA GLU A 168 18.32 -7.51 6.85
C GLU A 168 18.06 -6.04 7.23
N HIS A 169 17.08 -5.41 6.58
CA HIS A 169 16.71 -4.02 6.83
C HIS A 169 15.45 -3.87 7.69
N GLY A 170 15.05 -4.93 8.42
CA GLY A 170 13.96 -4.89 9.40
C GLY A 170 12.55 -4.98 8.80
N VAL A 171 12.42 -5.37 7.53
CA VAL A 171 11.13 -5.59 6.89
C VAL A 171 10.82 -7.08 6.81
N GLN A 172 9.75 -7.54 7.43
CA GLN A 172 9.29 -8.93 7.33
C GLN A 172 8.54 -9.13 6.00
N VAL A 173 8.81 -10.24 5.33
CA VAL A 173 8.17 -10.57 4.05
C VAL A 173 7.06 -11.58 4.29
N LEU A 174 5.85 -11.23 3.86
CA LEU A 174 4.65 -12.07 3.94
C LEU A 174 4.29 -12.57 2.53
N CYS A 175 4.88 -13.69 2.12
CA CYS A 175 4.59 -14.32 0.83
C CYS A 175 3.85 -15.64 1.09
N ASN A 176 2.52 -15.62 1.02
CA ASN A 176 1.64 -16.69 1.48
C ASN A 176 1.80 -17.00 2.97
N GLU A 177 2.07 -15.95 3.75
CA GLU A 177 2.38 -16.04 5.18
C GLU A 177 1.53 -15.05 5.97
N GLY A 178 1.35 -15.32 7.26
CA GLY A 178 0.66 -14.40 8.17
C GLY A 178 1.29 -14.39 9.55
N VAL A 179 1.02 -13.32 10.28
CA VAL A 179 1.51 -13.09 11.64
C VAL A 179 0.42 -12.46 12.50
N ARG A 180 0.38 -12.86 13.76
CA ARG A 180 -0.50 -12.22 14.74
C ARG A 180 0.20 -11.03 15.38
N LEU A 181 -0.44 -9.88 15.31
CA LEU A 181 0.01 -8.64 15.94
C LEU A 181 -0.94 -8.24 17.06
N SER A 182 -0.43 -7.41 17.99
CA SER A 182 -1.22 -6.88 19.10
C SER A 182 -1.21 -5.37 19.11
N TRP A 183 -2.39 -4.75 19.30
CA TRP A 183 -2.60 -3.32 19.41
C TRP A 183 -3.50 -3.03 20.61
N ASN A 184 -2.98 -2.29 21.62
CA ASN A 184 -3.75 -1.91 22.82
C ASN A 184 -4.50 -3.08 23.48
N GLY A 185 -3.91 -4.28 23.47
CA GLY A 185 -4.49 -5.49 24.06
C GLY A 185 -5.43 -6.27 23.13
N ALA A 186 -5.80 -5.74 21.97
CA ALA A 186 -6.49 -6.47 20.93
C ALA A 186 -5.50 -7.15 19.98
N THR A 187 -5.84 -8.31 19.44
CA THR A 187 -5.05 -9.01 18.43
C THR A 187 -5.70 -8.92 17.06
N PHE A 188 -4.88 -8.98 16.03
CA PHE A 188 -5.31 -9.08 14.65
C PHE A 188 -4.31 -9.89 13.82
N TRP A 189 -4.81 -10.48 12.74
CA TRP A 189 -4.01 -11.21 11.79
C TRP A 189 -3.58 -10.30 10.63
N LEU A 190 -2.28 -10.14 10.45
CA LEU A 190 -1.70 -9.50 9.27
C LEU A 190 -1.14 -10.58 8.37
N CYS A 191 -1.58 -10.63 7.12
CA CYS A 191 -1.10 -11.62 6.17
C CYS A 191 -0.81 -11.00 4.80
N GLY A 192 -0.07 -11.73 3.99
CA GLY A 192 0.25 -11.34 2.64
C GLY A 192 0.27 -12.56 1.72
N VAL A 193 -0.07 -12.33 0.46
CA VAL A 193 -0.01 -13.35 -0.58
C VAL A 193 1.08 -13.01 -1.59
N ASP A 194 1.52 -14.03 -2.33
CA ASP A 194 2.40 -13.88 -3.48
C ASP A 194 1.72 -13.08 -4.60
N ASP A 195 2.47 -12.63 -5.61
CA ASP A 195 1.90 -11.88 -6.73
C ASP A 195 0.97 -12.72 -7.59
N LEU A 196 -0.16 -12.14 -7.99
CA LEU A 196 -1.19 -12.84 -8.77
C LEU A 196 -0.75 -13.16 -10.19
N THR A 197 0.19 -12.40 -10.76
CA THR A 197 0.58 -12.49 -12.17
C THR A 197 1.90 -13.19 -12.41
N GLU A 198 2.85 -13.08 -11.51
CA GLU A 198 4.21 -13.62 -11.63
C GLU A 198 4.55 -14.64 -10.52
N GLY A 199 3.70 -14.79 -9.50
CA GLY A 199 3.84 -15.71 -8.38
C GLY A 199 2.73 -16.75 -8.31
N GLU A 200 2.59 -17.36 -7.14
CA GLU A 200 1.60 -18.40 -6.82
C GLU A 200 0.87 -18.03 -5.51
N PRO A 201 -0.11 -17.11 -5.53
CA PRO A 201 -0.81 -16.68 -4.32
C PRO A 201 -1.65 -17.82 -3.72
N ASP A 202 -1.48 -18.06 -2.42
CA ASP A 202 -2.26 -19.04 -1.64
C ASP A 202 -2.77 -18.38 -0.35
N LEU A 203 -4.01 -17.93 -0.36
CA LEU A 203 -4.64 -17.29 0.80
C LEU A 203 -4.85 -18.28 1.96
N ARG A 204 -5.04 -19.56 1.66
CA ARG A 204 -5.21 -20.60 2.69
C ARG A 204 -3.94 -20.73 3.54
N LEU A 205 -2.76 -20.67 2.91
CA LEU A 205 -1.48 -20.64 3.63
C LEU A 205 -1.32 -19.33 4.41
N ALA A 206 -1.63 -18.19 3.79
CA ALA A 206 -1.53 -16.88 4.42
C ALA A 206 -2.44 -16.75 5.67
N LEU A 207 -3.58 -17.46 5.69
CA LEU A 207 -4.50 -17.50 6.81
C LEU A 207 -4.22 -18.64 7.80
N ALA A 208 -3.21 -19.47 7.56
CA ALA A 208 -2.89 -20.58 8.46
C ALA A 208 -2.42 -20.04 9.83
N GLY A 209 -3.19 -20.35 10.88
CA GLY A 209 -2.95 -19.87 12.25
C GLY A 209 -3.80 -18.66 12.67
N ARG A 210 -4.62 -18.09 11.76
CA ARG A 210 -5.64 -17.11 12.12
C ARG A 210 -6.70 -17.78 13.04
N ALA A 211 -7.07 -17.12 14.12
CA ALA A 211 -8.16 -17.56 14.97
C ALA A 211 -9.53 -17.23 14.33
N ASP A 212 -10.56 -17.99 14.67
CA ASP A 212 -11.92 -17.73 14.20
C ASP A 212 -12.38 -16.33 14.62
N GLY A 213 -12.88 -15.56 13.66
CA GLY A 213 -13.35 -14.19 13.89
C GLY A 213 -12.25 -13.17 14.20
N GLU A 214 -10.99 -13.53 14.12
CA GLU A 214 -9.87 -12.59 14.34
C GLU A 214 -9.84 -11.53 13.22
N PRO A 215 -9.80 -10.22 13.56
CA PRO A 215 -9.67 -9.16 12.58
C PRO A 215 -8.48 -9.40 11.66
N THR A 216 -8.68 -9.24 10.35
CA THR A 216 -7.67 -9.63 9.37
C THR A 216 -7.36 -8.51 8.38
N ILE A 217 -6.08 -8.20 8.22
CA ILE A 217 -5.55 -7.30 7.20
C ILE A 217 -4.72 -8.12 6.21
N LEU A 218 -5.06 -8.03 4.94
CA LEU A 218 -4.35 -8.70 3.85
C LEU A 218 -3.57 -7.69 3.02
N LEU A 219 -2.33 -8.01 2.72
CA LEU A 219 -1.56 -7.40 1.66
C LEU A 219 -1.62 -8.27 0.41
N SER A 220 -2.07 -7.69 -0.69
CA SER A 220 -2.01 -8.29 -2.02
C SER A 220 -1.61 -7.22 -3.01
N HIS A 221 -0.51 -7.40 -3.73
CA HIS A 221 -0.09 -6.41 -4.71
C HIS A 221 -1.18 -6.16 -5.74
N HIS A 222 -1.73 -7.23 -6.33
CA HIS A 222 -2.77 -7.14 -7.35
C HIS A 222 -4.18 -7.05 -6.73
N PRO A 223 -4.98 -6.02 -7.04
CA PRO A 223 -6.29 -5.80 -6.41
C PRO A 223 -7.34 -6.84 -6.80
N ASP A 224 -7.18 -7.54 -7.92
CA ASP A 224 -8.14 -8.57 -8.35
C ASP A 224 -8.21 -9.78 -7.39
N TYR A 225 -7.22 -9.92 -6.50
CA TYR A 225 -7.23 -10.95 -5.47
C TYR A 225 -8.25 -10.66 -4.34
N PHE A 226 -8.84 -9.47 -4.33
CA PHE A 226 -9.86 -9.09 -3.35
C PHE A 226 -11.10 -9.98 -3.39
N PHE A 227 -11.41 -10.58 -4.53
CA PHE A 227 -12.53 -11.52 -4.63
C PHE A 227 -12.37 -12.72 -3.68
N GLU A 228 -11.19 -13.33 -3.67
CA GLU A 228 -10.85 -14.44 -2.76
C GLU A 228 -10.77 -13.97 -1.31
N ALA A 229 -10.24 -12.77 -1.08
CA ALA A 229 -10.13 -12.18 0.23
C ALA A 229 -11.51 -11.95 0.87
N ALA A 230 -12.46 -11.39 0.13
CA ALA A 230 -13.82 -11.15 0.60
C ALA A 230 -14.56 -12.46 0.89
N ALA A 231 -14.35 -13.49 0.07
CA ALA A 231 -14.94 -14.83 0.31
C ALA A 231 -14.34 -15.55 1.54
N SER A 232 -13.22 -15.06 2.08
CA SER A 232 -12.49 -15.62 3.23
C SER A 232 -12.58 -14.75 4.50
N ASP A 233 -13.56 -13.85 4.57
CA ASP A 233 -13.81 -12.95 5.72
C ASP A 233 -12.59 -12.09 6.09
N VAL A 234 -11.85 -11.59 5.12
CA VAL A 234 -10.78 -10.59 5.31
C VAL A 234 -11.42 -9.22 5.51
N ASP A 235 -11.09 -8.50 6.59
CA ASP A 235 -11.69 -7.20 6.89
C ASP A 235 -11.18 -6.08 5.99
N LEU A 236 -9.88 -6.05 5.75
CA LEU A 236 -9.21 -5.04 4.94
C LEU A 236 -8.19 -5.68 4.03
N THR A 237 -8.27 -5.38 2.74
CA THR A 237 -7.23 -5.65 1.75
C THR A 237 -6.60 -4.35 1.30
N LEU A 238 -5.26 -4.30 1.26
CA LEU A 238 -4.49 -3.17 0.74
C LEU A 238 -3.74 -3.62 -0.51
N SER A 239 -3.94 -2.90 -1.62
CA SER A 239 -3.38 -3.24 -2.93
C SER A 239 -2.79 -2.03 -3.65
N GLY A 240 -1.87 -2.30 -4.58
CA GLY A 240 -1.28 -1.34 -5.52
C GLY A 240 -1.50 -1.73 -6.96
N HIS A 241 -0.40 -1.92 -7.71
CA HIS A 241 -0.33 -2.46 -9.08
C HIS A 241 -0.88 -1.55 -10.19
N THR A 242 -2.02 -0.91 -9.98
CA THR A 242 -2.76 -0.20 -11.02
C THR A 242 -2.24 1.20 -11.33
N HIS A 243 -1.46 1.77 -10.40
CA HIS A 243 -1.05 3.18 -10.44
C HIS A 243 -2.22 4.18 -10.59
N GLY A 244 -3.45 3.75 -10.27
CA GLY A 244 -4.66 4.51 -10.59
C GLY A 244 -4.86 4.73 -12.09
N GLY A 245 -4.28 3.83 -12.92
CA GLY A 245 -4.20 3.96 -14.37
C GLY A 245 -3.10 4.88 -14.86
N GLN A 246 -2.27 5.46 -13.98
CA GLN A 246 -1.16 6.40 -14.21
C GLN A 246 -1.50 7.62 -15.09
N ILE A 247 -2.25 7.43 -16.17
CA ILE A 247 -2.79 8.48 -17.05
C ILE A 247 -4.31 8.31 -17.13
N ARG A 248 -5.03 9.33 -16.72
CA ARG A 248 -6.50 9.37 -16.78
C ARG A 248 -6.95 10.53 -17.64
N VAL A 249 -8.04 10.30 -18.37
CA VAL A 249 -8.68 11.33 -19.20
C VAL A 249 -10.15 11.36 -18.81
N ASN A 250 -10.64 12.52 -18.39
CA ASN A 250 -12.01 12.67 -17.88
C ASN A 250 -12.37 11.67 -16.78
N GLY A 251 -11.42 11.44 -15.85
CA GLY A 251 -11.61 10.51 -14.73
C GLY A 251 -11.52 9.02 -15.07
N LYS A 252 -11.23 8.64 -16.31
CA LYS A 252 -11.13 7.24 -16.77
C LYS A 252 -9.70 6.91 -17.17
N ALA A 253 -9.23 5.74 -16.77
CA ALA A 253 -7.97 5.19 -17.26
C ALA A 253 -8.20 4.56 -18.65
N PRO A 254 -7.44 4.91 -19.69
CA PRO A 254 -7.55 4.29 -20.99
C PRO A 254 -7.02 2.84 -21.01
N LEU A 255 -6.12 2.51 -20.07
CA LEU A 255 -5.62 1.16 -19.84
C LEU A 255 -6.13 0.67 -18.50
N HIS A 256 -6.78 -0.49 -18.49
CA HIS A 256 -7.26 -1.13 -17.27
C HIS A 256 -6.26 -2.17 -16.81
N HIS A 257 -5.82 -2.07 -15.55
CA HIS A 257 -4.91 -3.01 -14.91
C HIS A 257 -5.63 -4.01 -14.00
N SER A 258 -6.92 -3.79 -13.74
CA SER A 258 -7.80 -4.70 -13.01
C SER A 258 -8.92 -5.22 -13.92
N LYS A 259 -9.17 -6.53 -13.88
CA LYS A 259 -10.28 -7.18 -14.60
C LYS A 259 -11.64 -6.83 -14.02
N PHE A 260 -11.67 -6.50 -12.72
CA PHE A 260 -12.88 -6.15 -11.99
C PHE A 260 -13.13 -4.65 -11.88
N GLY A 261 -12.20 -3.82 -12.42
CA GLY A 261 -12.32 -2.37 -12.38
C GLY A 261 -11.82 -1.75 -11.06
N TYR A 262 -11.02 -2.49 -10.28
CA TYR A 262 -10.40 -2.01 -9.05
C TYR A 262 -9.19 -1.12 -9.36
N GLU A 263 -9.43 0.09 -9.88
CA GLU A 263 -8.35 0.94 -10.38
C GLU A 263 -7.72 1.81 -9.29
N GLN A 264 -8.51 2.37 -8.38
CA GLN A 264 -8.04 3.20 -7.27
C GLN A 264 -9.14 3.46 -6.24
N GLY A 265 -8.75 3.71 -4.98
CA GLY A 265 -9.66 4.10 -3.91
C GLY A 265 -10.34 2.89 -3.25
N TRP A 266 -11.51 3.13 -2.64
CA TRP A 266 -12.23 2.15 -1.85
C TRP A 266 -13.20 1.30 -2.66
N PHE A 267 -13.21 -0.01 -2.38
CA PHE A 267 -14.21 -0.97 -2.85
C PHE A 267 -14.72 -1.80 -1.67
N VAL A 268 -15.95 -2.30 -1.77
CA VAL A 268 -16.63 -3.06 -0.70
C VAL A 268 -17.32 -4.27 -1.27
N GLU A 269 -17.14 -5.41 -0.60
CA GLU A 269 -17.86 -6.66 -0.84
C GLU A 269 -18.30 -7.22 0.52
N GLY A 270 -19.60 -7.15 0.82
CA GLY A 270 -20.11 -7.49 2.15
C GLY A 270 -19.49 -6.62 3.26
N GLU A 271 -18.84 -7.24 4.24
CA GLU A 271 -18.12 -6.54 5.30
C GLU A 271 -16.64 -6.28 4.95
N SER A 272 -16.14 -6.91 3.90
CA SER A 272 -14.75 -6.76 3.44
C SER A 272 -14.54 -5.47 2.67
N ARG A 273 -13.36 -4.86 2.84
CA ARG A 273 -12.98 -3.63 2.18
C ARG A 273 -11.64 -3.79 1.48
N LEU A 274 -11.55 -3.19 0.30
CA LEU A 274 -10.30 -3.06 -0.45
C LEU A 274 -9.97 -1.58 -0.60
N TYR A 275 -8.72 -1.22 -0.36
CA TYR A 275 -8.17 0.05 -0.81
C TYR A 275 -7.10 -0.19 -1.86
N VAL A 276 -7.25 0.43 -3.03
CA VAL A 276 -6.27 0.37 -4.11
C VAL A 276 -5.52 1.70 -4.16
N SER A 277 -4.23 1.66 -3.84
CA SER A 277 -3.34 2.81 -3.89
C SER A 277 -2.95 3.14 -5.32
N ARG A 278 -2.79 4.44 -5.62
CA ARG A 278 -2.18 4.90 -6.86
C ARG A 278 -0.67 4.70 -6.91
N GLY A 279 -0.06 4.23 -5.82
CA GLY A 279 1.38 4.01 -5.73
C GLY A 279 2.20 5.30 -5.75
N VAL A 280 3.48 5.16 -5.48
CA VAL A 280 4.43 6.27 -5.30
C VAL A 280 5.22 6.57 -6.56
N GLY A 281 5.72 5.53 -7.24
CA GLY A 281 6.58 5.63 -8.41
C GLY A 281 5.84 5.78 -9.73
N VAL A 282 6.49 5.41 -10.79
CA VAL A 282 5.96 5.37 -12.17
C VAL A 282 6.50 4.15 -12.90
N THR A 283 5.70 3.60 -13.81
CA THR A 283 6.14 2.57 -14.75
C THR A 283 6.24 3.15 -16.17
N PHE A 284 7.10 2.57 -17.01
CA PHE A 284 7.33 2.90 -18.41
C PHE A 284 7.71 4.35 -18.68
N LEU A 285 6.85 5.32 -18.42
CA LEU A 285 7.07 6.74 -18.68
C LEU A 285 6.92 7.57 -17.38
N PRO A 286 7.77 8.58 -17.15
CA PRO A 286 7.69 9.42 -15.96
C PRO A 286 6.56 10.46 -16.09
N ILE A 287 5.34 10.01 -16.36
CA ILE A 287 4.17 10.88 -16.57
C ILE A 287 3.00 10.33 -15.75
N ARG A 288 2.39 11.21 -14.95
CA ARG A 288 1.12 10.97 -14.28
C ARG A 288 0.16 12.11 -14.63
N ILE A 289 -1.07 11.75 -15.04
CA ILE A 289 -2.15 12.70 -15.35
C ILE A 289 -3.40 12.26 -14.59
N ASP A 290 -3.97 13.14 -13.78
CA ASP A 290 -5.13 12.90 -12.91
C ASP A 290 -5.02 11.64 -12.02
N ALA A 291 -3.79 11.17 -11.81
CA ALA A 291 -3.44 10.05 -10.93
C ALA A 291 -2.17 10.41 -10.14
N PRO A 292 -2.22 11.43 -9.25
CA PRO A 292 -1.06 11.84 -8.49
C PRO A 292 -0.55 10.69 -7.63
N PRO A 293 0.77 10.55 -7.45
CA PRO A 293 1.33 9.54 -6.57
C PRO A 293 0.83 9.76 -5.14
N GLU A 294 0.64 8.68 -4.39
CA GLU A 294 0.12 8.78 -3.02
C GLU A 294 0.75 7.81 -2.05
N ILE A 295 0.67 8.18 -0.78
CA ILE A 295 0.90 7.32 0.37
C ILE A 295 -0.35 7.38 1.24
N PRO A 296 -1.18 6.34 1.25
CA PRO A 296 -2.31 6.22 2.17
C PRO A 296 -1.85 6.14 3.62
N LEU A 297 -2.47 6.98 4.47
CA LEU A 297 -2.35 6.94 5.92
C LEU A 297 -3.69 6.48 6.49
N VAL A 298 -3.84 5.19 6.72
CA VAL A 298 -5.09 4.60 7.19
C VAL A 298 -5.14 4.67 8.70
N THR A 299 -6.18 5.32 9.24
CA THR A 299 -6.51 5.30 10.67
C THR A 299 -7.75 4.45 10.89
N MET A 300 -7.66 3.47 11.74
CA MET A 300 -8.76 2.60 12.12
C MET A 300 -9.70 3.31 13.09
N VAL A 301 -11.01 3.44 12.77
CA VAL A 301 -11.96 4.23 13.55
C VAL A 301 -13.17 3.39 13.95
N ALA A 302 -13.40 3.23 15.25
CA ALA A 302 -14.64 2.60 15.74
C ALA A 302 -15.84 3.50 15.44
N LYS A 303 -16.86 2.98 14.73
CA LYS A 303 -18.12 3.70 14.56
C LYS A 303 -18.87 3.77 15.89
N GLY A 304 -19.12 5.00 16.36
CA GLY A 304 -20.13 5.32 17.35
C GLY A 304 -19.76 5.02 18.79
N GLU A 305 -19.17 6.03 19.43
CA GLU A 305 -19.65 6.62 20.68
C GLU A 305 -19.33 8.12 20.54
N ASP A 306 -20.33 8.96 20.86
CA ASP A 306 -20.27 10.42 20.76
C ASP A 306 -18.92 11.01 21.23
N VAL A 307 -18.21 11.67 20.32
CA VAL A 307 -17.03 12.49 20.60
C VAL A 307 -17.40 13.71 21.49
N THR A 308 -18.63 13.79 21.98
CA THR A 308 -19.13 14.85 22.86
C THR A 308 -18.66 14.76 24.30
N ARG A 309 -17.94 13.70 24.72
CA ARG A 309 -17.49 13.54 26.12
C ARG A 309 -16.08 14.01 26.44
N THR A 310 -15.22 14.25 25.45
CA THR A 310 -13.83 14.70 25.71
C THR A 310 -13.63 16.22 25.62
N GLU A 311 -14.54 16.98 25.05
CA GLU A 311 -14.48 18.45 25.11
C GLU A 311 -15.05 19.02 26.42
N GLY A 312 -15.97 18.32 27.10
CA GLY A 312 -16.51 18.70 28.40
C GLY A 312 -15.48 18.68 29.53
N ALA A 313 -14.60 17.68 29.55
CA ALA A 313 -13.59 17.52 30.59
C ALA A 313 -12.43 18.55 30.50
N ARG A 314 -12.18 19.14 29.33
CA ARG A 314 -11.18 20.20 29.17
C ARG A 314 -11.73 21.60 29.48
N ARG A 315 -13.04 21.80 29.46
CA ARG A 315 -13.64 23.08 29.84
C ARG A 315 -13.86 23.21 31.35
N GLU A 316 -14.08 22.15 32.09
CA GLU A 316 -14.22 22.23 33.56
C GLU A 316 -12.87 22.43 34.28
N LEU A 317 -11.74 22.05 33.70
CA LEU A 317 -10.41 22.33 34.27
C LEU A 317 -9.89 23.75 34.01
N SER A 318 -10.55 24.52 33.12
CA SER A 318 -10.19 25.91 32.81
C SER A 318 -11.00 26.96 33.59
N LEU A 319 -12.05 26.54 34.32
CA LEU A 319 -12.91 27.46 35.08
C LEU A 319 -12.69 27.40 36.59
N ALA A 320 -11.77 26.52 37.07
CA ALA A 320 -11.48 26.42 38.50
C ALA A 320 -10.18 27.10 38.95
N GLY A 321 -9.60 27.96 38.12
CA GLY A 321 -8.30 28.60 38.40
C GLY A 321 -8.34 30.14 38.25
N ASN A 322 -9.33 30.83 38.76
CA ASN A 322 -9.26 32.28 38.93
C ASN A 322 -10.29 32.73 40.01
N CYS A 323 -9.93 32.56 41.26
CA CYS A 323 -10.41 33.40 42.39
C CYS A 323 -9.37 33.29 43.50
N ASP A 324 -8.90 34.43 43.88
CA ASP A 324 -8.10 34.84 45.01
C ASP A 324 -6.74 35.41 44.58
N ASP A 325 -6.78 36.75 44.51
CA ASP A 325 -5.88 37.62 45.28
C ASP A 325 -6.23 39.09 44.93
N ALA A 326 -7.01 39.68 45.85
CA ALA A 326 -7.07 41.12 46.03
C ALA A 326 -7.09 41.34 47.56
N ASP A 327 -5.92 41.70 48.10
CA ASP A 327 -5.73 42.73 49.13
C ASP A 327 -4.23 43.05 49.23
#